data_e7c96303e9070f41b5339fd2509fb418
#
_entry.id   e7c96303e9070f41b5339fd2509fb418
#
_cell.length_a   1.000
_cell.length_b   1.000
_cell.length_c   1.000
_cell.angle_alpha   90.00
_cell.angle_beta   90.00
_cell.angle_gamma   90.00
#
_symmetry.space_group_name_H-M   'P 1'
#
loop_
_entity.id
_entity.type
_entity.pdbx_description
1 polymer ?
#
loop_
_entity_poly.entity_id
_entity_poly.type
_entity_poly.pdbx_seq_one_letter_code
_entity_poly.pdbx_strand_id
1 'polypeptide(L)'
;VASAKEIDYVSGLKKTWTMGREGFGGKVFKIMLWFMETFPFKYEPASVDFPCKDGDVLECFGKVNVLETPGHSIGSVSYYLPDRKIIFIGDALSGVPEPKLPPRAGCSDYQQALRSVKIIAALNFSTCCFGHGNPIKDRADTVIRKLIPSSD
;
A
#
# COMPACT_ATOMS: atom_id res chain seq x y z
N VAL A 1 5.27 -12.55 -5.72
CA VAL A 1 3.89 -12.10 -5.95
C VAL A 1 3.86 -10.60 -6.02
N ALA A 2 3.18 -10.02 -6.98
CA ALA A 2 2.95 -8.58 -7.08
C ALA A 2 1.60 -8.31 -7.75
N SER A 3 1.04 -7.10 -7.54
CA SER A 3 -0.16 -6.68 -8.26
C SER A 3 0.08 -6.71 -9.77
N ALA A 4 -0.90 -7.23 -10.50
CA ALA A 4 -0.88 -7.24 -11.96
C ALA A 4 -0.72 -5.83 -12.57
N LYS A 5 -1.16 -4.78 -11.86
CA LYS A 5 -1.05 -3.38 -12.28
C LYS A 5 0.34 -2.77 -12.11
N GLU A 6 1.24 -3.43 -11.38
CA GLU A 6 2.60 -2.92 -11.08
C GLU A 6 3.73 -3.75 -11.68
N ILE A 7 3.41 -4.77 -12.46
CA ILE A 7 4.41 -5.65 -13.08
C ILE A 7 5.48 -4.84 -13.81
N ASP A 8 5.07 -3.86 -14.62
CA ASP A 8 6.01 -3.04 -15.40
C ASP A 8 6.98 -2.23 -14.52
N TYR A 9 6.54 -1.83 -13.32
CA TYR A 9 7.38 -1.11 -12.37
C TYR A 9 8.33 -2.06 -11.64
N VAL A 10 7.83 -3.20 -11.20
CA VAL A 10 8.64 -4.23 -10.49
C VAL A 10 9.70 -4.83 -11.42
N SER A 11 9.33 -5.08 -12.69
CA SER A 11 10.25 -5.61 -13.70
C SER A 11 11.20 -4.56 -14.32
N GLY A 12 11.08 -3.30 -13.90
CA GLY A 12 11.95 -2.22 -14.40
C GLY A 12 11.61 -1.69 -15.81
N LEU A 13 10.53 -2.17 -16.43
CA LEU A 13 10.04 -1.66 -17.72
C LEU A 13 9.54 -0.21 -17.62
N LYS A 14 9.00 0.16 -16.46
CA LYS A 14 8.62 1.53 -16.13
C LYS A 14 9.35 2.02 -14.90
N LYS A 15 9.57 3.33 -14.82
CA LYS A 15 10.22 3.98 -13.67
C LYS A 15 9.19 4.49 -12.68
N THR A 16 9.47 4.34 -11.38
CA THR A 16 8.50 4.69 -10.31
C THR A 16 8.17 6.19 -10.29
N TRP A 17 9.11 7.06 -10.68
CA TRP A 17 8.85 8.49 -10.79
C TRP A 17 7.85 8.87 -11.91
N THR A 18 7.54 7.94 -12.83
CA THR A 18 6.50 8.15 -13.86
C THR A 18 5.08 7.96 -13.32
N MET A 19 4.91 7.36 -12.13
CA MET A 19 3.60 7.24 -11.47
C MET A 19 2.98 8.60 -11.23
N GLY A 20 1.66 8.71 -11.39
CA GLY A 20 0.91 9.91 -11.05
C GLY A 20 1.10 10.29 -9.58
N ARG A 21 1.22 11.57 -9.30
CA ARG A 21 1.29 12.13 -7.93
C ARG A 21 0.57 13.46 -7.90
N GLU A 22 -0.23 13.71 -6.87
CA GLU A 22 -1.05 14.91 -6.79
C GLU A 22 -0.30 16.15 -6.29
N GLY A 23 -0.67 17.31 -6.87
CA GLY A 23 -0.29 18.62 -6.38
C GLY A 23 1.19 18.96 -6.54
N PHE A 24 1.58 20.12 -5.99
CA PHE A 24 2.95 20.62 -6.04
C PHE A 24 3.92 19.69 -5.27
N GLY A 25 3.52 19.22 -4.09
CA GLY A 25 4.32 18.27 -3.30
C GLY A 25 4.56 16.95 -4.04
N GLY A 26 3.58 16.48 -4.82
CA GLY A 26 3.73 15.30 -5.67
C GLY A 26 4.77 15.50 -6.78
N LYS A 27 4.85 16.72 -7.36
CA LYS A 27 5.90 17.05 -8.35
C LYS A 27 7.29 17.03 -7.74
N VAL A 28 7.46 17.60 -6.54
CA VAL A 28 8.74 17.58 -5.80
C VAL A 28 9.12 16.14 -5.47
N PHE A 29 8.18 15.33 -5.02
CA PHE A 29 8.41 13.91 -4.73
C PHE A 29 8.85 13.11 -5.96
N LYS A 30 8.28 13.37 -7.14
CA LYS A 30 8.72 12.77 -8.40
C LYS A 30 10.18 13.13 -8.75
N ILE A 31 10.58 14.38 -8.55
CA ILE A 31 11.97 14.82 -8.78
C ILE A 31 12.91 14.06 -7.83
N MET A 32 12.52 13.90 -6.58
CA MET A 32 13.28 13.12 -5.61
C MET A 32 13.41 11.65 -6.03
N LEU A 33 12.33 11.01 -6.46
CA LEU A 33 12.35 9.63 -6.95
C LEU A 33 13.23 9.49 -8.20
N TRP A 34 13.11 10.44 -9.15
CA TRP A 34 13.96 10.46 -10.35
C TRP A 34 15.45 10.54 -9.97
N PHE A 35 15.79 11.39 -9.01
CA PHE A 35 17.15 11.50 -8.51
C PHE A 35 17.63 10.20 -7.86
N MET A 36 16.81 9.60 -7.01
CA MET A 36 17.13 8.32 -6.34
C MET A 36 17.32 7.17 -7.33
N GLU A 37 16.51 7.07 -8.38
CA GLU A 37 16.63 6.01 -9.40
C GLU A 37 17.78 6.25 -10.40
N THR A 38 18.20 7.50 -10.55
CA THR A 38 19.27 7.85 -11.51
C THR A 38 20.66 7.72 -10.89
N PHE A 39 20.78 7.94 -9.58
CA PHE A 39 22.02 7.88 -8.81
C PHE A 39 22.03 6.64 -7.88
N PRO A 40 23.04 6.38 -7.06
CA PRO A 40 23.50 5.07 -6.54
C PRO A 40 22.44 4.15 -5.91
N PHE A 41 21.20 4.58 -5.75
CA PHE A 41 20.10 3.78 -5.20
C PHE A 41 19.30 3.05 -6.30
N LYS A 42 19.97 2.44 -7.28
CA LYS A 42 19.29 1.61 -8.27
C LYS A 42 18.69 0.39 -7.59
N TYR A 43 17.35 0.24 -7.66
CA TYR A 43 16.74 -1.04 -7.34
C TYR A 43 17.03 -2.06 -8.46
N GLU A 44 17.18 -3.32 -8.09
CA GLU A 44 17.28 -4.40 -9.06
C GLU A 44 15.87 -4.80 -9.51
N PRO A 45 15.59 -4.78 -10.81
CA PRO A 45 14.32 -5.29 -11.32
C PRO A 45 14.14 -6.76 -10.96
N ALA A 46 12.91 -7.14 -10.60
CA ALA A 46 12.57 -8.51 -10.28
C ALA A 46 11.50 -9.06 -11.22
N SER A 47 11.58 -10.35 -11.54
CA SER A 47 10.50 -11.05 -12.22
C SER A 47 9.30 -11.21 -11.30
N VAL A 48 8.09 -11.16 -11.85
CA VAL A 48 6.86 -11.43 -11.12
C VAL A 48 6.31 -12.77 -11.55
N ASP A 49 6.52 -13.80 -10.72
CA ASP A 49 6.07 -15.16 -11.03
C ASP A 49 4.55 -15.31 -10.89
N PHE A 50 3.95 -14.62 -9.93
CA PHE A 50 2.52 -14.70 -9.63
C PHE A 50 1.91 -13.28 -9.57
N PRO A 51 1.36 -12.81 -10.68
CA PRO A 51 0.52 -11.60 -10.67
C PRO A 51 -0.75 -11.84 -9.86
N CYS A 52 -1.10 -10.90 -9.00
CA CYS A 52 -2.33 -10.98 -8.20
C CYS A 52 -3.27 -9.81 -8.45
N LYS A 53 -4.55 -10.01 -8.19
CA LYS A 53 -5.64 -9.04 -8.31
C LYS A 53 -6.60 -9.15 -7.14
N ASP A 54 -7.53 -8.22 -7.05
CA ASP A 54 -8.57 -8.23 -6.02
C ASP A 54 -9.36 -9.54 -6.02
N GLY A 55 -9.60 -10.06 -4.83
CA GLY A 55 -10.34 -11.30 -4.60
C GLY A 55 -9.56 -12.60 -4.79
N ASP A 56 -8.30 -12.53 -5.24
CA ASP A 56 -7.46 -13.73 -5.28
C ASP A 56 -7.20 -14.26 -3.87
N VAL A 57 -7.10 -15.59 -3.76
CA VAL A 57 -6.75 -16.28 -2.51
C VAL A 57 -5.46 -17.05 -2.73
N LEU A 58 -4.43 -16.69 -1.99
CA LEU A 58 -3.14 -17.38 -2.03
C LEU A 58 -3.09 -18.44 -0.93
N GLU A 59 -2.77 -19.67 -1.31
CA GLU A 59 -2.62 -20.81 -0.40
C GLU A 59 -1.18 -20.85 0.14
N CYS A 60 -0.83 -19.87 0.98
CA CYS A 60 0.47 -19.84 1.64
C CYS A 60 0.28 -19.40 3.11
N PHE A 61 0.83 -20.16 4.04
CA PHE A 61 0.67 -19.94 5.49
C PHE A 61 -0.79 -19.91 5.99
N GLY A 62 -1.70 -20.60 5.31
CA GLY A 62 -3.14 -20.50 5.39
C GLY A 62 -3.69 -19.70 4.21
N LYS A 63 -4.97 -19.35 4.28
CA LYS A 63 -5.62 -18.54 3.24
C LYS A 63 -5.23 -17.06 3.40
N VAL A 64 -4.66 -16.49 2.34
CA VAL A 64 -4.33 -15.08 2.26
C VAL A 64 -5.19 -14.42 1.20
N ASN A 65 -6.14 -13.62 1.60
CA ASN A 65 -7.00 -12.86 0.69
C ASN A 65 -6.24 -11.64 0.16
N VAL A 66 -6.22 -11.45 -1.14
CA VAL A 66 -5.67 -10.28 -1.81
C VAL A 66 -6.77 -9.22 -1.93
N LEU A 67 -6.49 -8.02 -1.49
CA LEU A 67 -7.39 -6.87 -1.56
C LEU A 67 -6.70 -5.77 -2.34
N GLU A 68 -7.30 -5.26 -3.41
CA GLU A 68 -6.79 -4.05 -4.04
C GLU A 68 -7.05 -2.86 -3.13
N THR A 69 -5.99 -2.16 -2.76
CA THR A 69 -6.03 -0.96 -1.91
C THR A 69 -5.29 0.19 -2.60
N PRO A 70 -5.74 0.58 -3.82
CA PRO A 70 -5.06 1.60 -4.62
C PRO A 70 -5.14 2.98 -4.00
N GLY A 71 -4.25 3.86 -4.44
CA GLY A 71 -4.22 5.27 -4.04
C GLY A 71 -2.82 5.75 -3.70
N HIS A 72 -2.04 5.04 -2.88
CA HIS A 72 -0.60 5.30 -2.76
C HIS A 72 0.07 5.04 -4.12
N SER A 73 -0.13 3.86 -4.68
CA SER A 73 0.12 3.55 -6.09
C SER A 73 -1.15 2.99 -6.74
N ILE A 74 -1.15 2.87 -8.07
CA ILE A 74 -2.31 2.37 -8.83
C ILE A 74 -2.56 0.88 -8.60
N GLY A 75 -1.54 0.14 -8.22
CA GLY A 75 -1.58 -1.30 -7.98
C GLY A 75 -1.31 -1.69 -6.54
N SER A 76 -1.42 -0.76 -5.58
CA SER A 76 -1.30 -1.12 -4.17
C SER A 76 -2.29 -2.22 -3.80
N VAL A 77 -1.79 -3.23 -3.09
CA VAL A 77 -2.57 -4.36 -2.58
C VAL A 77 -2.31 -4.56 -1.09
N SER A 78 -3.31 -5.09 -0.41
CA SER A 78 -3.20 -5.56 0.97
C SER A 78 -3.41 -7.07 1.01
N TYR A 79 -2.74 -7.73 1.96
CA TYR A 79 -2.85 -9.17 2.17
C TYR A 79 -3.50 -9.44 3.52
N TYR A 80 -4.69 -10.05 3.52
CA TYR A 80 -5.45 -10.31 4.72
C TYR A 80 -5.53 -11.80 5.03
N LEU A 81 -5.12 -12.18 6.23
CA LEU A 81 -5.16 -13.53 6.79
C LEU A 81 -6.30 -13.60 7.82
N PRO A 82 -7.53 -13.93 7.43
CA PRO A 82 -8.69 -13.90 8.32
C PRO A 82 -8.56 -14.84 9.51
N ASP A 83 -8.06 -16.05 9.30
CA ASP A 83 -7.88 -17.08 10.35
C ASP A 83 -6.89 -16.65 11.44
N ARG A 84 -5.93 -15.81 11.08
CA ARG A 84 -4.91 -15.28 12.00
C ARG A 84 -5.23 -13.87 12.49
N LYS A 85 -6.25 -13.23 11.95
CA LYS A 85 -6.61 -11.82 12.20
C LYS A 85 -5.43 -10.87 11.97
N ILE A 86 -4.66 -11.11 10.90
CA ILE A 86 -3.50 -10.29 10.51
C ILE A 86 -3.77 -9.67 9.15
N ILE A 87 -3.38 -8.42 8.99
CA ILE A 87 -3.39 -7.74 7.69
C ILE A 87 -2.06 -7.04 7.43
N PHE A 88 -1.55 -7.17 6.20
CA PHE A 88 -0.41 -6.43 5.67
C PHE A 88 -0.94 -5.41 4.67
N ILE A 89 -0.80 -4.13 4.95
CA ILE A 89 -1.46 -3.06 4.19
C ILE A 89 -0.50 -2.21 3.34
N GLY A 90 0.80 -2.55 3.36
CA GLY A 90 1.81 -1.75 2.66
C GLY A 90 1.74 -0.27 3.05
N ASP A 91 1.74 0.60 2.05
CA ASP A 91 1.69 2.05 2.22
C ASP A 91 0.27 2.64 2.07
N ALA A 92 -0.78 1.80 2.18
CA ALA A 92 -2.15 2.29 2.27
C ALA A 92 -2.36 3.21 3.49
N LEU A 93 -1.58 2.98 4.56
CA LEU A 93 -1.43 3.84 5.74
C LEU A 93 0.05 3.93 6.12
N SER A 94 0.43 4.98 6.82
CA SER A 94 1.77 5.12 7.40
C SER A 94 1.76 4.67 8.86
N GLY A 95 2.76 3.90 9.27
CA GLY A 95 3.01 3.54 10.67
C GLY A 95 4.08 4.39 11.36
N VAL A 96 4.51 5.51 10.78
CA VAL A 96 5.63 6.33 11.27
C VAL A 96 5.19 7.77 11.55
N PRO A 97 5.48 8.33 12.72
CA PRO A 97 5.95 7.69 13.97
C PRO A 97 4.86 6.84 14.61
N GLU A 98 3.62 7.08 14.25
CA GLU A 98 2.40 6.40 14.67
C GLU A 98 1.44 6.20 13.49
N PRO A 99 0.42 5.34 13.61
CA PRO A 99 -0.55 5.08 12.55
C PRO A 99 -1.29 6.34 12.12
N LYS A 100 -1.25 6.64 10.82
CA LYS A 100 -1.93 7.80 10.22
C LYS A 100 -2.27 7.58 8.74
N LEU A 101 -3.15 8.41 8.22
CA LEU A 101 -3.47 8.45 6.80
C LEU A 101 -2.21 8.70 5.96
N PRO A 102 -2.14 8.16 4.73
CA PRO A 102 -0.99 8.38 3.88
C PRO A 102 -0.85 9.86 3.52
N PRO A 103 0.37 10.38 3.39
CA PRO A 103 0.57 11.78 3.01
C PRO A 103 0.05 12.01 1.59
N ARG A 104 -0.70 13.10 1.39
CA ARG A 104 -1.31 13.43 0.08
C ARG A 104 -0.28 13.47 -1.06
N ALA A 105 0.87 14.08 -0.80
CA ALA A 105 1.96 14.17 -1.78
C ALA A 105 2.57 12.80 -2.15
N GLY A 106 2.43 11.80 -1.30
CA GLY A 106 2.88 10.43 -1.53
C GLY A 106 1.89 9.58 -2.32
N CYS A 107 0.65 10.04 -2.50
CA CYS A 107 -0.38 9.29 -3.21
C CYS A 107 -0.42 9.62 -4.71
N SER A 108 -0.72 8.62 -5.52
CA SER A 108 -1.08 8.80 -6.92
C SER A 108 -2.51 9.32 -7.07
N ASP A 109 -3.41 8.89 -6.19
CA ASP A 109 -4.79 9.36 -6.03
C ASP A 109 -5.17 9.32 -4.54
N TYR A 110 -5.24 10.47 -3.90
CA TYR A 110 -5.53 10.56 -2.47
C TYR A 110 -6.96 10.17 -2.11
N GLN A 111 -7.94 10.50 -2.99
CA GLN A 111 -9.33 10.13 -2.74
C GLN A 111 -9.52 8.61 -2.84
N GLN A 112 -8.82 7.97 -3.77
CA GLN A 112 -8.79 6.52 -3.86
C GLN A 112 -8.13 5.90 -2.63
N ALA A 113 -7.03 6.47 -2.12
CA ALA A 113 -6.39 6.02 -0.89
C ALA A 113 -7.35 6.05 0.31
N LEU A 114 -8.13 7.11 0.46
CA LEU A 114 -9.16 7.19 1.52
C LEU A 114 -10.24 6.11 1.37
N ARG A 115 -10.67 5.79 0.14
CA ARG A 115 -11.61 4.69 -0.10
C ARG A 115 -10.99 3.34 0.30
N SER A 116 -9.72 3.12 -0.04
CA SER A 116 -8.98 1.91 0.35
C SER A 116 -8.85 1.76 1.86
N VAL A 117 -8.58 2.85 2.58
CA VAL A 117 -8.55 2.84 4.05
C VAL A 117 -9.91 2.42 4.64
N LYS A 118 -11.05 2.86 4.05
CA LYS A 118 -12.39 2.44 4.48
C LYS A 118 -12.61 0.94 4.27
N ILE A 119 -12.13 0.38 3.15
CA ILE A 119 -12.18 -1.07 2.89
C ILE A 119 -11.41 -1.82 3.96
N ILE A 120 -10.16 -1.41 4.25
CA ILE A 120 -9.33 -2.02 5.30
C ILE A 120 -10.04 -1.95 6.66
N ALA A 121 -10.55 -0.80 7.04
CA ALA A 121 -11.20 -0.58 8.34
C ALA A 121 -12.51 -1.37 8.54
N ALA A 122 -13.15 -1.83 7.47
CA ALA A 122 -14.32 -2.69 7.54
C ALA A 122 -13.99 -4.14 7.93
N LEU A 123 -12.72 -4.53 7.87
CA LEU A 123 -12.26 -5.88 8.21
C LEU A 123 -12.08 -6.05 9.73
N ASN A 124 -12.01 -7.31 10.15
CA ASN A 124 -11.76 -7.70 11.54
C ASN A 124 -10.35 -8.27 11.69
N PHE A 125 -9.44 -7.51 12.27
CA PHE A 125 -8.06 -7.92 12.49
C PHE A 125 -7.51 -7.41 13.82
N SER A 126 -6.66 -8.20 14.44
CA SER A 126 -5.97 -7.81 15.68
C SER A 126 -4.61 -7.20 15.40
N THR A 127 -3.96 -7.62 14.32
CA THR A 127 -2.61 -7.17 13.95
C THR A 127 -2.62 -6.50 12.57
N CYS A 128 -1.97 -5.33 12.47
CA CYS A 128 -1.80 -4.60 11.23
C CYS A 128 -0.32 -4.31 11.00
N CYS A 129 0.20 -4.72 9.83
CA CYS A 129 1.57 -4.49 9.40
C CYS A 129 1.59 -3.46 8.26
N PHE A 130 2.44 -2.46 8.40
CA PHE A 130 2.63 -1.36 7.43
C PHE A 130 3.84 -1.64 6.53
N GLY A 131 3.95 -0.94 5.40
CA GLY A 131 5.17 -0.91 4.60
C GLY A 131 6.33 -0.23 5.37
N HIS A 132 6.00 0.79 6.17
CA HIS A 132 6.95 1.52 7.01
C HIS A 132 6.41 1.70 8.42
N GLY A 133 7.24 1.43 9.43
CA GLY A 133 6.92 1.59 10.84
C GLY A 133 6.67 0.28 11.58
N ASN A 134 6.33 0.38 12.86
CA ASN A 134 6.06 -0.77 13.69
C ASN A 134 4.63 -1.31 13.47
N PRO A 135 4.43 -2.64 13.52
CA PRO A 135 3.09 -3.21 13.46
C PRO A 135 2.28 -2.83 14.70
N ILE A 136 0.99 -2.59 14.52
CA ILE A 136 0.04 -2.57 15.62
C ILE A 136 -0.26 -4.03 15.99
N LYS A 137 -0.07 -4.38 17.25
CA LYS A 137 -0.49 -5.64 17.84
C LYS A 137 -1.68 -5.36 18.74
N ASP A 138 -2.67 -6.24 18.69
CA ASP A 138 -3.93 -6.14 19.43
C ASP A 138 -4.83 -4.95 19.04
N ARG A 139 -6.08 -5.24 18.78
CA ARG A 139 -7.13 -4.25 18.45
C ARG A 139 -6.77 -3.29 17.31
N ALA A 140 -5.92 -3.73 16.35
CA ALA A 140 -5.45 -2.89 15.26
C ALA A 140 -6.61 -2.34 14.41
N ASP A 141 -7.65 -3.12 14.17
CA ASP A 141 -8.87 -2.70 13.48
C ASP A 141 -9.54 -1.49 14.16
N THR A 142 -9.58 -1.47 15.49
CA THR A 142 -10.14 -0.36 16.26
C THR A 142 -9.30 0.92 16.11
N VAL A 143 -7.98 0.77 16.08
CA VAL A 143 -7.05 1.90 15.86
C VAL A 143 -7.24 2.48 14.47
N ILE A 144 -7.29 1.62 13.44
CA ILE A 144 -7.45 2.06 12.05
C ILE A 144 -8.81 2.73 11.81
N ARG A 145 -9.91 2.21 12.40
CA ARG A 145 -11.24 2.83 12.30
C ARG A 145 -11.27 4.28 12.80
N LYS A 146 -10.50 4.60 13.84
CA LYS A 146 -10.41 5.97 14.38
C LYS A 146 -9.72 6.96 13.45
N LEU A 147 -8.94 6.47 12.47
CA LEU A 147 -8.26 7.33 11.49
C LEU A 147 -9.20 7.77 10.35
N ILE A 148 -10.35 7.11 10.19
CA ILE A 148 -11.30 7.48 9.14
C ILE A 148 -11.98 8.79 9.53
N PRO A 149 -11.91 9.81 8.67
CA PRO A 149 -12.65 11.04 8.91
C PRO A 149 -14.14 10.74 9.04
N SER A 150 -14.80 11.33 10.03
CA SER A 150 -16.26 11.33 10.11
C SER A 150 -16.79 11.87 8.79
N SER A 151 -17.71 11.13 8.16
CA SER A 151 -18.43 11.67 7.00
C SER A 151 -19.36 12.77 7.54
N ASP A 152 -19.04 14.03 7.29
CA ASP A 152 -19.99 15.12 7.38
C ASP A 152 -21.03 14.98 6.27
#